data_39f408dde3052eed90705a1f61eea7f0
#
_entry.id   39f408dde3052eed90705a1f61eea7f0
#
_cell.length_a   1.000
_cell.length_b   1.000
_cell.length_c   1.000
_cell.angle_alpha   90.00
_cell.angle_beta   90.00
_cell.angle_gamma   90.00
#
_symmetry.space_group_name_H-M   'P 1'
#
loop_
_entity.id
_entity.type
_entity.pdbx_description
1 polymer ?
#
loop_
_entity_poly.entity_id
_entity_poly.type
_entity_poly.pdbx_seq_one_letter_code
_entity_poly.pdbx_strand_id
1 'polypeptide(L)'
;MKTLFITTVLAASAMAVNGQTVRYPQAPKDGTVDEYFGVKVADPFRPLEDDTCAATAAWVEAENRVTNAYLAKIPQRDKYLRRLKQVVN
;
A
#
# COMPACT_ATOMS: atom_id res chain seq x y z
N MET A 1 -28.91 9.55 56.20
CA MET A 1 -28.14 8.56 55.39
C MET A 1 -27.69 9.27 54.12
N LYS A 2 -26.39 9.51 54.01
CA LYS A 2 -25.81 10.13 52.80
C LYS A 2 -25.35 9.04 51.86
N THR A 3 -26.06 8.82 50.78
CA THR A 3 -25.69 7.89 49.70
C THR A 3 -24.60 8.57 48.86
N LEU A 4 -23.41 8.02 48.93
CA LEU A 4 -22.26 8.43 48.12
C LEU A 4 -22.36 7.79 46.74
N PHE A 5 -22.72 8.57 45.74
CA PHE A 5 -22.65 8.12 44.32
C PHE A 5 -21.19 8.23 43.86
N ILE A 6 -20.51 7.11 43.79
CA ILE A 6 -19.20 7.02 43.11
C ILE A 6 -19.46 6.91 41.61
N THR A 7 -19.32 8.04 40.95
CA THR A 7 -19.33 8.07 39.48
C THR A 7 -17.97 7.67 38.98
N THR A 8 -17.83 6.40 38.56
CA THR A 8 -16.61 5.91 37.93
C THR A 8 -16.59 6.46 36.48
N VAL A 9 -15.79 7.51 36.26
CA VAL A 9 -15.52 8.00 34.91
C VAL A 9 -14.55 7.03 34.27
N LEU A 10 -15.06 6.16 33.39
CA LEU A 10 -14.25 5.30 32.53
C LEU A 10 -13.68 6.16 31.42
N ALA A 11 -12.46 6.67 31.61
CA ALA A 11 -11.72 7.35 30.57
C ALA A 11 -11.29 6.32 29.51
N ALA A 12 -12.08 6.18 28.45
CA ALA A 12 -11.68 5.46 27.26
C ALA A 12 -10.56 6.26 26.57
N SER A 13 -9.31 5.92 26.84
CA SER A 13 -8.17 6.41 26.08
C SER A 13 -8.25 5.78 24.69
N ALA A 14 -8.84 6.51 23.74
CA ALA A 14 -8.73 6.19 22.33
C ALA A 14 -7.27 6.37 21.93
N MET A 15 -6.50 5.27 21.90
CA MET A 15 -5.20 5.25 21.25
C MET A 15 -5.45 5.48 19.77
N ALA A 16 -5.16 6.69 19.29
CA ALA A 16 -5.12 6.98 17.88
C ALA A 16 -3.96 6.15 17.29
N VAL A 17 -4.30 5.03 16.68
CA VAL A 17 -3.35 4.29 15.84
C VAL A 17 -3.09 5.16 14.62
N ASN A 18 -2.01 5.95 14.65
CA ASN A 18 -1.52 6.65 13.48
C ASN A 18 -0.88 5.65 12.53
N GLY A 19 -1.71 4.90 11.78
CA GLY A 19 -1.26 4.17 10.63
C GLY A 19 -0.69 5.17 9.63
N GLN A 20 0.58 5.01 9.24
CA GLN A 20 1.15 5.81 8.16
C GLN A 20 0.37 5.49 6.89
N THR A 21 -0.42 6.44 6.40
CA THR A 21 -1.14 6.30 5.16
C THR A 21 -0.15 6.48 4.01
N VAL A 22 0.23 5.38 3.38
CA VAL A 22 1.05 5.41 2.17
C VAL A 22 0.16 5.80 1.00
N ARG A 23 0.52 6.86 0.27
CA ARG A 23 -0.16 7.25 -0.95
C ARG A 23 0.47 6.53 -2.13
N TYR A 24 -0.33 5.71 -2.80
CA TYR A 24 0.10 4.97 -3.99
C TYR A 24 -0.24 5.77 -5.27
N PRO A 25 0.65 5.76 -6.28
CA PRO A 25 0.33 6.29 -7.61
C PRO A 25 -0.89 5.59 -8.20
N GLN A 26 -1.72 6.33 -8.91
CA GLN A 26 -2.88 5.76 -9.58
C GLN A 26 -2.43 4.97 -10.81
N ALA A 27 -2.93 3.73 -10.93
CA ALA A 27 -2.72 2.93 -12.11
C ALA A 27 -3.48 3.51 -13.31
N PRO A 28 -2.90 3.52 -14.52
CA PRO A 28 -3.62 3.93 -15.72
C PRO A 28 -4.84 3.02 -15.95
N LYS A 29 -5.96 3.62 -16.34
CA LYS A 29 -7.19 2.92 -16.65
C LYS A 29 -7.66 3.29 -18.04
N ASP A 30 -8.30 2.36 -18.73
CA ASP A 30 -9.00 2.62 -19.98
C ASP A 30 -10.41 1.99 -19.99
N GLY A 31 -11.09 2.09 -21.12
CA GLY A 31 -12.46 1.57 -21.32
C GLY A 31 -12.51 0.17 -21.91
N THR A 32 -11.46 -0.64 -21.80
CA THR A 32 -11.43 -2.00 -22.37
C THR A 32 -12.53 -2.88 -21.76
N VAL A 33 -13.32 -3.52 -22.61
CA VAL A 33 -14.41 -4.42 -22.24
C VAL A 33 -14.32 -5.66 -23.13
N ASP A 34 -14.29 -6.83 -22.51
CA ASP A 34 -14.43 -8.10 -23.19
C ASP A 34 -15.85 -8.63 -23.08
N GLU A 35 -16.27 -9.46 -24.03
CA GLU A 35 -17.57 -10.13 -23.98
C GLU A 35 -17.37 -11.64 -23.97
N TYR A 36 -17.95 -12.29 -22.94
CA TYR A 36 -17.92 -13.74 -22.78
C TYR A 36 -19.36 -14.24 -22.68
N PHE A 37 -19.76 -15.07 -23.63
CA PHE A 37 -21.12 -15.66 -23.65
C PHE A 37 -22.26 -14.63 -23.51
N GLY A 38 -22.10 -13.48 -24.15
CA GLY A 38 -23.07 -12.37 -24.07
C GLY A 38 -22.98 -11.50 -22.84
N VAL A 39 -22.02 -11.75 -21.93
CA VAL A 39 -21.77 -10.96 -20.74
C VAL A 39 -20.57 -10.05 -20.95
N LYS A 40 -20.75 -8.76 -20.76
CA LYS A 40 -19.68 -7.75 -20.84
C LYS A 40 -18.92 -7.69 -19.53
N VAL A 41 -17.60 -7.84 -19.62
CA VAL A 41 -16.66 -7.77 -18.47
C VAL A 41 -15.68 -6.64 -18.71
N ALA A 42 -15.71 -5.63 -17.84
CA ALA A 42 -14.78 -4.52 -17.91
C ALA A 42 -13.39 -4.94 -17.40
N ASP A 43 -12.36 -4.53 -18.14
CA ASP A 43 -10.97 -4.71 -17.76
C ASP A 43 -10.21 -3.38 -17.90
N PRO A 44 -10.40 -2.46 -16.94
CA PRO A 44 -9.84 -1.12 -17.01
C PRO A 44 -8.33 -1.08 -16.90
N PHE A 45 -7.70 -2.15 -16.43
CA PHE A 45 -6.25 -2.25 -16.25
C PHE A 45 -5.55 -3.06 -17.34
N ARG A 46 -6.25 -3.41 -18.42
CA ARG A 46 -5.69 -4.14 -19.57
C ARG A 46 -4.39 -3.49 -20.12
N PRO A 47 -4.25 -2.16 -20.16
CA PRO A 47 -3.01 -1.52 -20.65
C PRO A 47 -1.75 -1.91 -19.87
N LEU A 48 -1.87 -2.35 -18.60
CA LEU A 48 -0.74 -2.78 -17.78
C LEU A 48 -0.15 -4.15 -18.19
N GLU A 49 -0.85 -4.90 -19.04
CA GLU A 49 -0.31 -6.14 -19.64
C GLU A 49 0.84 -5.87 -20.64
N ASP A 50 0.89 -4.65 -21.19
CA ASP A 50 1.99 -4.24 -22.06
C ASP A 50 3.12 -3.64 -21.18
N ASP A 51 4.08 -4.48 -20.84
CA ASP A 51 5.26 -4.11 -20.04
C ASP A 51 6.28 -3.25 -20.79
N THR A 52 6.17 -3.19 -22.14
CA THR A 52 7.03 -2.36 -23.00
C THR A 52 6.52 -0.94 -23.22
N CYS A 53 5.27 -0.70 -22.85
CA CYS A 53 4.62 0.59 -23.03
C CYS A 53 5.16 1.64 -22.04
N ALA A 54 5.38 2.85 -22.56
CA ALA A 54 5.92 3.96 -21.75
C ALA A 54 5.04 4.33 -20.55
N ALA A 55 3.72 4.20 -20.66
CA ALA A 55 2.79 4.50 -19.57
C ALA A 55 2.92 3.47 -18.43
N THR A 56 3.07 2.19 -18.76
CA THR A 56 3.31 1.12 -17.78
C THR A 56 4.66 1.31 -17.10
N ALA A 57 5.71 1.60 -17.85
CA ALA A 57 7.04 1.88 -17.30
C ALA A 57 7.03 3.08 -16.34
N ALA A 58 6.34 4.15 -16.69
CA ALA A 58 6.20 5.35 -15.83
C ALA A 58 5.46 5.04 -14.52
N TRP A 59 4.39 4.23 -14.58
CA TRP A 59 3.66 3.81 -13.39
C TRP A 59 4.51 2.92 -12.49
N VAL A 60 5.22 1.93 -13.04
CA VAL A 60 6.15 1.06 -12.29
C VAL A 60 7.23 1.90 -11.61
N GLU A 61 7.81 2.87 -12.29
CA GLU A 61 8.81 3.77 -11.70
C GLU A 61 8.23 4.58 -10.53
N ALA A 62 7.01 5.09 -10.68
CA ALA A 62 6.32 5.83 -9.62
C ALA A 62 6.05 4.95 -8.39
N GLU A 63 5.59 3.71 -8.59
CA GLU A 63 5.40 2.72 -7.51
C GLU A 63 6.73 2.37 -6.82
N ASN A 64 7.80 2.18 -7.58
CA ASN A 64 9.13 1.91 -7.04
C ASN A 64 9.66 3.07 -6.20
N ARG A 65 9.38 4.31 -6.57
CA ARG A 65 9.75 5.48 -5.74
C ARG A 65 9.07 5.43 -4.37
N VAL A 66 7.77 5.10 -4.32
CA VAL A 66 7.03 4.95 -3.05
C VAL A 66 7.62 3.82 -2.21
N THR A 67 7.84 2.66 -2.83
CA THR A 67 8.40 1.47 -2.17
C THR A 67 9.78 1.76 -1.60
N ASN A 68 10.68 2.34 -2.40
CA ASN A 68 12.04 2.63 -1.97
C ASN A 68 12.08 3.68 -0.85
N ALA A 69 11.23 4.69 -0.90
CA ALA A 69 11.12 5.70 0.16
C ALA A 69 10.62 5.08 1.48
N TYR A 70 9.71 4.12 1.42
CA TYR A 70 9.24 3.38 2.59
C TYR A 70 10.34 2.48 3.16
N LEU A 71 10.98 1.65 2.32
CA LEU A 71 12.02 0.72 2.72
C LEU A 71 13.26 1.43 3.29
N ALA A 72 13.60 2.60 2.77
CA ALA A 72 14.73 3.39 3.26
C ALA A 72 14.57 3.85 4.72
N LYS A 73 13.34 3.92 5.22
CA LYS A 73 13.02 4.30 6.60
C LYS A 73 13.13 3.15 7.60
N ILE A 74 13.33 1.92 7.15
CA ILE A 74 13.44 0.74 8.02
C ILE A 74 14.86 0.70 8.61
N PRO A 75 15.02 0.87 9.94
CA PRO A 75 16.34 1.00 10.55
C PRO A 75 17.23 -0.25 10.38
N GLN A 76 16.62 -1.44 10.31
CA GLN A 76 17.32 -2.71 10.24
C GLN A 76 17.67 -3.14 8.81
N ARG A 77 17.18 -2.43 7.79
CA ARG A 77 17.34 -2.81 6.38
C ARG A 77 18.79 -3.07 6.00
N ASP A 78 19.68 -2.17 6.35
CA ASP A 78 21.11 -2.27 5.98
C ASP A 78 21.81 -3.42 6.71
N LYS A 79 21.41 -3.73 7.94
CA LYS A 79 21.90 -4.89 8.68
C LYS A 79 21.56 -6.20 7.97
N TYR A 80 20.31 -6.36 7.56
CA TYR A 80 19.87 -7.54 6.81
C TYR A 80 20.54 -7.64 5.44
N LEU A 81 20.65 -6.53 4.72
CA LEU A 81 21.30 -6.49 3.42
C LEU A 81 22.77 -6.92 3.51
N ARG A 82 23.52 -6.40 4.48
CA ARG A 82 24.90 -6.81 4.71
C ARG A 82 25.02 -8.31 5.01
N ARG A 83 24.11 -8.83 5.86
CA ARG A 83 24.14 -10.27 6.19
C ARG A 83 23.80 -11.13 4.99
N LEU A 84 22.81 -10.76 4.19
CA LEU A 84 22.47 -11.49 2.97
C LEU A 84 23.63 -11.53 1.98
N LYS A 85 24.34 -10.41 1.78
CA LYS A 85 25.52 -10.36 0.91
C LYS A 85 26.67 -11.25 1.39
N GLN A 86 26.76 -11.56 2.68
CA GLN A 86 27.76 -12.46 3.24
C GLN A 86 27.45 -13.94 3.04
N VAL A 87 26.16 -14.30 2.98
CA VAL A 87 25.72 -15.70 2.93
C VAL A 87 25.28 -16.15 1.55
N VAL A 88 25.00 -15.23 0.66
CA VAL A 88 24.64 -15.50 -0.75
C VAL A 88 25.86 -15.16 -1.60
N ASN A 89 26.56 -16.20 -2.06
CA ASN A 89 27.66 -16.08 -3.04
C ASN A 89 27.13 -16.27 -4.44
#